data_253fb0b738e4ce3c0f240bbaca1a7f57
#
_entry.id   253fb0b738e4ce3c0f240bbaca1a7f57
#
_cell.length_a   1.000
_cell.length_b   1.000
_cell.length_c   1.000
_cell.angle_alpha   90.00
_cell.angle_beta   90.00
_cell.angle_gamma   90.00
#
_symmetry.space_group_name_H-M   'P 1'
#
loop_
_entity.id
_entity.type
_entity.pdbx_description
1 polymer ?
#
loop_
_entity_poly.entity_id
_entity_poly.type
_entity_poly.pdbx_seq_one_letter_code
_entity_poly.pdbx_strand_id
1 'polypeptide(L)'
;HSPRGLSAETIALMAAKKVTFTPTLSVYDFEWKRRSIQESDATRQRLVIPEVLEGLLDPAGRFQELMNDPEIMQGLGKNFATGLTSVALASRAGVTIIAGSDAGNPATFHGLALIHELELLARAGLPLSEVLLSATSRPASRLGQRSLGRIERGSVADMVVLGADPLTSVSAYRDVRGVYLGGRKLDLERLFDTPAGPWKPSR
;
A
#
# COMPACT_ATOMS: atom_id res chain seq x y z
N HIS A 1 -13.72 -2.92 -0.75
CA HIS A 1 -12.54 -2.22 -1.26
C HIS A 1 -12.79 -1.78 -2.71
N SER A 2 -11.81 -1.20 -3.38
CA SER A 2 -11.86 -0.62 -4.73
C SER A 2 -12.15 0.89 -4.71
N PRO A 3 -11.37 1.69 -5.45
CA PRO A 3 -11.49 3.14 -5.47
C PRO A 3 -12.48 3.66 -6.52
N ARG A 4 -13.30 2.80 -7.14
CA ARG A 4 -14.30 3.23 -8.13
C ARG A 4 -15.19 4.30 -7.52
N GLY A 5 -15.67 5.24 -8.33
CA GLY A 5 -16.46 6.37 -7.86
C GLY A 5 -17.55 5.99 -6.87
N LEU A 6 -17.47 6.53 -5.67
CA LEU A 6 -18.49 6.37 -4.64
C LEU A 6 -19.50 7.53 -4.76
N SER A 7 -20.79 7.21 -4.81
CA SER A 7 -21.83 8.24 -4.75
C SER A 7 -21.91 8.86 -3.33
N ALA A 8 -22.44 10.07 -3.24
CA ALA A 8 -22.66 10.74 -1.96
C ALA A 8 -23.54 9.89 -1.01
N GLU A 9 -24.56 9.22 -1.56
CA GLU A 9 -25.43 8.32 -0.80
C GLU A 9 -24.67 7.12 -0.24
N THR A 10 -23.81 6.50 -1.05
CA THR A 10 -22.97 5.38 -0.63
C THR A 10 -22.04 5.82 0.50
N ILE A 11 -21.38 6.97 0.36
CA ILE A 11 -20.49 7.53 1.38
C ILE A 11 -21.26 7.82 2.68
N ALA A 12 -22.43 8.44 2.61
CA ALA A 12 -23.27 8.71 3.76
C ALA A 12 -23.68 7.41 4.46
N LEU A 13 -24.06 6.38 3.70
CA LEU A 13 -24.41 5.08 4.25
C LEU A 13 -23.20 4.41 4.94
N MET A 14 -22.01 4.47 4.32
CA MET A 14 -20.76 3.94 4.92
C MET A 14 -20.45 4.63 6.25
N ALA A 15 -20.57 5.94 6.30
CA ALA A 15 -20.35 6.70 7.52
C ALA A 15 -21.38 6.32 8.61
N ALA A 16 -22.68 6.30 8.30
CA ALA A 16 -23.77 5.94 9.21
C ALA A 16 -23.62 4.50 9.76
N LYS A 17 -23.22 3.57 8.89
CA LYS A 17 -23.02 2.17 9.26
C LYS A 17 -21.63 1.88 9.83
N LYS A 18 -20.75 2.89 9.98
CA LYS A 18 -19.36 2.75 10.45
C LYS A 18 -18.57 1.71 9.64
N VAL A 19 -18.81 1.65 8.33
CA VAL A 19 -18.09 0.78 7.40
C VAL A 19 -16.67 1.30 7.25
N THR A 20 -15.72 0.39 7.18
CA THR A 20 -14.32 0.71 6.89
C THR A 20 -14.07 0.65 5.40
N PHE A 21 -13.28 1.58 4.88
CA PHE A 21 -12.90 1.65 3.48
C PHE A 21 -11.40 1.42 3.31
N THR A 22 -11.05 0.43 2.48
CA THR A 22 -9.67 0.13 2.08
C THR A 22 -9.56 0.40 0.58
N PRO A 23 -9.05 1.57 0.16
CA PRO A 23 -9.18 2.01 -1.24
C PRO A 23 -8.35 1.21 -2.23
N THR A 24 -7.16 0.76 -1.84
CA THR A 24 -6.21 0.06 -2.72
C THR A 24 -5.88 0.85 -3.99
N LEU A 25 -5.63 2.15 -3.84
CA LEU A 25 -5.35 3.09 -4.94
C LEU A 25 -4.13 2.67 -5.76
N SER A 26 -3.12 2.08 -5.10
CA SER A 26 -1.88 1.60 -5.72
C SER A 26 -2.10 0.60 -6.85
N VAL A 27 -3.18 -0.19 -6.80
CA VAL A 27 -3.57 -1.11 -7.88
C VAL A 27 -3.92 -0.37 -9.17
N TYR A 28 -4.45 0.84 -9.07
CA TYR A 28 -4.97 1.64 -10.19
C TYR A 28 -4.01 2.74 -10.66
N ASP A 29 -2.89 2.97 -9.98
CA ASP A 29 -1.85 3.90 -10.43
C ASP A 29 -0.89 3.20 -11.41
N PHE A 30 -1.36 3.09 -12.67
CA PHE A 30 -0.60 2.41 -13.72
C PHE A 30 0.66 3.19 -14.14
N GLU A 31 0.68 4.50 -13.96
CA GLU A 31 1.88 5.30 -14.21
C GLU A 31 2.99 4.98 -13.20
N TRP A 32 2.64 4.84 -11.93
CA TRP A 32 3.56 4.37 -10.91
C TRP A 32 4.02 2.93 -11.21
N LYS A 33 3.09 2.03 -11.60
CA LYS A 33 3.41 0.64 -11.97
C LYS A 33 4.43 0.58 -13.12
N ARG A 34 4.20 1.35 -14.19
CA ARG A 34 5.12 1.43 -15.33
C ARG A 34 6.51 1.85 -14.87
N ARG A 35 6.62 2.94 -14.13
CA ARG A 35 7.89 3.40 -13.57
C ARG A 35 8.52 2.34 -12.67
N SER A 36 7.71 1.71 -11.82
CA SER A 36 8.20 0.76 -10.85
C SER A 36 8.80 -0.51 -11.46
N ILE A 37 8.42 -0.94 -12.65
CA ILE A 37 9.04 -2.08 -13.33
C ILE A 37 10.25 -1.68 -14.19
N GLN A 38 10.33 -0.41 -14.61
CA GLN A 38 11.41 0.09 -15.47
C GLN A 38 12.63 0.60 -14.69
N GLU A 39 12.39 1.14 -13.50
CA GLU A 39 13.47 1.66 -12.67
C GLU A 39 14.25 0.49 -12.04
N SER A 40 15.51 0.35 -12.38
CA SER A 40 16.44 -0.60 -11.77
C SER A 40 16.91 -0.08 -10.40
N ASP A 41 16.03 -0.09 -9.41
CA ASP A 41 16.36 0.22 -8.03
C ASP A 41 16.86 -1.05 -7.32
N ALA A 42 18.03 -0.97 -6.68
CA ALA A 42 18.63 -2.06 -5.93
C ALA A 42 17.66 -2.67 -4.89
N THR A 43 16.80 -1.84 -4.28
CA THR A 43 15.79 -2.29 -3.34
C THR A 43 14.76 -3.20 -4.00
N ARG A 44 14.32 -2.88 -5.22
CA ARG A 44 13.36 -3.70 -5.97
C ARG A 44 13.95 -5.00 -6.44
N GLN A 45 15.19 -4.97 -6.93
CA GLN A 45 15.90 -6.20 -7.33
C GLN A 45 16.01 -7.19 -6.17
N ARG A 46 16.07 -6.71 -4.93
CA ARG A 46 16.11 -7.55 -3.72
C ARG A 46 14.72 -8.00 -3.24
N LEU A 47 13.64 -7.30 -3.60
CA LEU A 47 12.28 -7.55 -3.11
C LEU A 47 11.37 -8.26 -4.13
N VAL A 48 11.73 -8.23 -5.41
CA VAL A 48 10.91 -8.82 -6.48
C VAL A 48 11.66 -10.00 -7.08
N ILE A 49 10.96 -11.14 -7.16
CA ILE A 49 11.51 -12.35 -7.80
C ILE A 49 11.81 -12.04 -9.27
N PRO A 50 13.03 -12.31 -9.78
CA PRO A 50 13.45 -11.95 -11.14
C PRO A 50 12.48 -12.44 -12.23
N GLU A 51 11.97 -13.66 -12.11
CA GLU A 51 11.04 -14.26 -13.09
C GLU A 51 9.71 -13.48 -13.16
N VAL A 52 9.27 -12.91 -12.03
CA VAL A 52 8.06 -12.05 -12.02
C VAL A 52 8.33 -10.75 -12.78
N LEU A 53 9.51 -10.16 -12.57
CA LEU A 53 9.89 -8.92 -13.26
C LEU A 53 10.06 -9.17 -14.78
N GLU A 54 10.71 -10.26 -15.16
CA GLU A 54 10.86 -10.68 -16.56
C GLU A 54 9.50 -10.85 -17.24
N GLY A 55 8.56 -11.53 -16.60
CA GLY A 55 7.19 -11.71 -17.13
C GLY A 55 6.41 -10.39 -17.27
N LEU A 56 6.66 -9.40 -16.42
CA LEU A 56 6.06 -8.07 -16.54
C LEU A 56 6.72 -7.21 -17.64
N LEU A 57 7.99 -7.45 -17.93
CA LEU A 57 8.75 -6.76 -18.98
C LEU A 57 8.63 -7.42 -20.35
N ASP A 58 8.11 -8.65 -20.44
CA ASP A 58 7.94 -9.36 -21.72
C ASP A 58 7.03 -8.54 -22.65
N PRO A 59 7.55 -8.08 -23.81
CA PRO A 59 6.78 -7.28 -24.77
C PRO A 59 5.55 -8.02 -25.33
N ALA A 60 5.59 -9.35 -25.38
CA ALA A 60 4.48 -10.19 -25.81
C ALA A 60 3.55 -10.58 -24.64
N GLY A 61 3.90 -10.17 -23.42
CA GLY A 61 3.15 -10.49 -22.21
C GLY A 61 1.88 -9.65 -22.08
N ARG A 62 0.85 -10.28 -21.51
CA ARG A 62 -0.47 -9.64 -21.31
C ARG A 62 -0.39 -8.31 -20.54
N PHE A 63 0.58 -8.14 -19.63
CA PHE A 63 0.73 -6.88 -18.91
C PHE A 63 1.14 -5.75 -19.84
N GLN A 64 2.10 -5.98 -20.74
CA GLN A 64 2.54 -4.99 -21.74
C GLN A 64 1.44 -4.71 -22.76
N GLU A 65 0.70 -5.73 -23.19
CA GLU A 65 -0.47 -5.57 -24.05
C GLU A 65 -1.47 -4.57 -23.44
N LEU A 66 -1.86 -4.78 -22.18
CA LEU A 66 -2.78 -3.89 -21.45
C LEU A 66 -2.19 -2.48 -21.29
N MET A 67 -0.89 -2.37 -20.98
CA MET A 67 -0.21 -1.08 -20.78
C MET A 67 -0.06 -0.26 -22.08
N ASN A 68 -0.10 -0.92 -23.22
CA ASN A 68 0.01 -0.30 -24.53
C ASN A 68 -1.36 0.00 -25.17
N ASP A 69 -2.47 -0.41 -24.57
CA ASP A 69 -3.83 -0.12 -25.03
C ASP A 69 -4.29 1.26 -24.52
N PRO A 70 -4.47 2.27 -25.42
CA PRO A 70 -4.82 3.63 -25.02
C PRO A 70 -6.20 3.73 -24.34
N GLU A 71 -7.18 2.90 -24.76
CA GLU A 71 -8.53 2.96 -24.21
C GLU A 71 -8.55 2.39 -22.79
N ILE A 72 -7.87 1.27 -22.59
CA ILE A 72 -7.69 0.67 -21.26
C ILE A 72 -6.98 1.66 -20.35
N MET A 73 -5.87 2.25 -20.78
CA MET A 73 -5.10 3.20 -19.99
C MET A 73 -5.89 4.45 -19.65
N GLN A 74 -6.69 4.97 -20.58
CA GLN A 74 -7.59 6.10 -20.30
C GLN A 74 -8.65 5.73 -19.24
N GLY A 75 -9.26 4.56 -19.38
CA GLY A 75 -10.25 4.06 -18.41
C GLY A 75 -9.65 3.89 -17.01
N LEU A 76 -8.47 3.33 -16.92
CA LEU A 76 -7.74 3.15 -15.65
C LEU A 76 -7.35 4.49 -15.02
N GLY A 77 -6.88 5.45 -15.81
CA GLY A 77 -6.58 6.80 -15.34
C GLY A 77 -7.82 7.53 -14.78
N LYS A 78 -8.97 7.40 -15.45
CA LYS A 78 -10.25 7.94 -14.93
C LYS A 78 -10.63 7.27 -13.60
N ASN A 79 -10.54 5.94 -13.52
CA ASN A 79 -10.83 5.20 -12.29
C ASN A 79 -9.91 5.62 -11.14
N PHE A 80 -8.62 5.83 -11.42
CA PHE A 80 -7.65 6.29 -10.43
C PHE A 80 -8.00 7.69 -9.91
N ALA A 81 -8.25 8.66 -10.80
CA ALA A 81 -8.63 10.02 -10.42
C ALA A 81 -9.93 10.05 -9.61
N THR A 82 -10.93 9.26 -10.03
CA THR A 82 -12.19 9.12 -9.30
C THR A 82 -11.98 8.47 -7.94
N GLY A 83 -11.04 7.52 -7.85
CA GLY A 83 -10.64 6.87 -6.61
C GLY A 83 -10.07 7.85 -5.58
N LEU A 84 -9.14 8.71 -5.99
CA LEU A 84 -8.59 9.77 -5.14
C LEU A 84 -9.70 10.68 -4.60
N THR A 85 -10.62 11.10 -5.47
CA THR A 85 -11.77 11.92 -5.09
C THR A 85 -12.69 11.19 -4.09
N SER A 86 -12.97 9.90 -4.33
CA SER A 86 -13.80 9.09 -3.43
C SER A 86 -13.19 8.95 -2.05
N VAL A 87 -11.88 8.77 -1.96
CA VAL A 87 -11.15 8.71 -0.69
C VAL A 87 -11.23 10.03 0.06
N ALA A 88 -11.01 11.16 -0.63
CA ALA A 88 -11.14 12.49 -0.05
C ALA A 88 -12.55 12.74 0.52
N LEU A 89 -13.59 12.42 -0.25
CA LEU A 89 -14.98 12.60 0.16
C LEU A 89 -15.36 11.66 1.33
N ALA A 90 -14.97 10.40 1.27
CA ALA A 90 -15.21 9.42 2.33
C ALA A 90 -14.54 9.83 3.65
N SER A 91 -13.28 10.29 3.58
CA SER A 91 -12.54 10.78 4.75
C SER A 91 -13.25 11.98 5.38
N ARG A 92 -13.66 12.99 4.58
CA ARG A 92 -14.39 14.17 5.06
C ARG A 92 -15.75 13.82 5.68
N ALA A 93 -16.40 12.78 5.19
CA ALA A 93 -17.66 12.27 5.73
C ALA A 93 -17.49 11.39 7.00
N GLY A 94 -16.28 11.22 7.50
CA GLY A 94 -15.99 10.44 8.70
C GLY A 94 -15.93 8.92 8.49
N VAL A 95 -15.84 8.45 7.23
CA VAL A 95 -15.61 7.03 6.93
C VAL A 95 -14.19 6.65 7.38
N THR A 96 -14.07 5.58 8.14
CA THR A 96 -12.77 5.08 8.57
C THR A 96 -11.98 4.53 7.38
N ILE A 97 -10.83 5.14 7.08
CA ILE A 97 -9.92 4.68 6.04
C ILE A 97 -8.85 3.76 6.66
N ILE A 98 -8.60 2.62 6.02
CA ILE A 98 -7.51 1.69 6.34
C ILE A 98 -6.65 1.53 5.08
N ALA A 99 -5.34 1.62 5.25
CA ALA A 99 -4.40 1.36 4.16
C ALA A 99 -4.37 -0.12 3.79
N GLY A 100 -4.27 -0.40 2.50
CA GLY A 100 -4.10 -1.74 1.95
C GLY A 100 -3.71 -1.63 0.49
N SER A 101 -2.78 -2.48 0.05
CA SER A 101 -2.19 -2.39 -1.29
C SER A 101 -2.81 -3.36 -2.29
N ASP A 102 -3.52 -4.38 -1.83
CA ASP A 102 -3.99 -5.50 -2.68
C ASP A 102 -2.83 -6.10 -3.52
N ALA A 103 -1.67 -6.24 -2.87
CA ALA A 103 -0.47 -6.79 -3.49
C ALA A 103 -0.70 -8.22 -4.00
N GLY A 104 -0.05 -8.55 -5.12
CA GLY A 104 -0.31 -9.77 -5.91
C GLY A 104 -1.03 -9.46 -7.22
N ASN A 105 -1.63 -8.27 -7.38
CA ASN A 105 -2.02 -7.76 -8.69
C ASN A 105 -0.76 -7.46 -9.55
N PRO A 106 -0.83 -7.54 -10.88
CA PRO A 106 0.32 -7.27 -11.74
C PRO A 106 1.00 -5.94 -11.39
N ALA A 107 2.33 -5.98 -11.21
CA ALA A 107 3.16 -4.85 -10.79
C ALA A 107 2.76 -4.15 -9.48
N THR A 108 1.98 -4.80 -8.63
CA THR A 108 1.65 -4.35 -7.28
C THR A 108 2.46 -5.18 -6.28
N PHE A 109 3.71 -4.77 -6.06
CA PHE A 109 4.68 -5.55 -5.28
C PHE A 109 4.43 -5.46 -3.78
N HIS A 110 4.61 -6.59 -3.08
CA HIS A 110 4.54 -6.64 -1.62
C HIS A 110 5.53 -5.65 -0.98
N GLY A 111 5.11 -4.97 0.06
CA GLY A 111 5.89 -3.93 0.75
C GLY A 111 5.88 -2.60 0.02
N LEU A 112 6.43 -2.53 -1.19
CA LEU A 112 6.54 -1.29 -1.97
C LEU A 112 5.18 -0.64 -2.25
N ALA A 113 4.17 -1.44 -2.61
CA ALA A 113 2.84 -0.94 -2.91
C ALA A 113 2.12 -0.36 -1.68
N LEU A 114 2.42 -0.84 -0.47
CA LEU A 114 1.85 -0.26 0.74
C LEU A 114 2.42 1.14 1.00
N ILE A 115 3.72 1.34 0.82
CA ILE A 115 4.34 2.67 0.96
C ILE A 115 3.71 3.63 -0.05
N HIS A 116 3.56 3.19 -1.30
CA HIS A 116 2.90 4.00 -2.33
C HIS A 116 1.42 4.29 -1.99
N GLU A 117 0.70 3.33 -1.42
CA GLU A 117 -0.68 3.56 -0.95
C GLU A 117 -0.76 4.67 0.09
N LEU A 118 0.18 4.72 1.06
CA LEU A 118 0.24 5.79 2.06
C LEU A 118 0.49 7.16 1.40
N GLU A 119 1.35 7.22 0.39
CA GLU A 119 1.57 8.44 -0.40
C GLU A 119 0.29 8.87 -1.14
N LEU A 120 -0.44 7.92 -1.70
CA LEU A 120 -1.70 8.18 -2.39
C LEU A 120 -2.82 8.63 -1.44
N LEU A 121 -2.88 8.07 -0.23
CA LEU A 121 -3.82 8.55 0.80
C LEU A 121 -3.52 10.00 1.19
N ALA A 122 -2.23 10.36 1.37
CA ALA A 122 -1.84 11.77 1.60
C ALA A 122 -2.18 12.66 0.40
N ARG A 123 -1.91 12.20 -0.83
CA ARG A 123 -2.28 12.88 -2.08
C ARG A 123 -3.79 13.07 -2.22
N ALA A 124 -4.60 12.14 -1.73
CA ALA A 124 -6.05 12.27 -1.66
C ALA A 124 -6.53 13.30 -0.62
N GLY A 125 -5.62 13.87 0.16
CA GLY A 125 -5.89 14.91 1.15
C GLY A 125 -6.14 14.42 2.57
N LEU A 126 -5.77 13.19 2.91
CA LEU A 126 -5.77 12.75 4.29
C LEU A 126 -4.66 13.47 5.07
N PRO A 127 -4.93 13.97 6.28
CA PRO A 127 -3.88 14.44 7.19
C PRO A 127 -2.85 13.32 7.45
N LEU A 128 -1.57 13.67 7.59
CA LEU A 128 -0.51 12.67 7.77
C LEU A 128 -0.70 11.80 9.03
N SER A 129 -1.31 12.36 10.08
CA SER A 129 -1.72 11.58 11.25
C SER A 129 -2.77 10.50 10.89
N GLU A 130 -3.72 10.82 10.02
CA GLU A 130 -4.73 9.88 9.56
C GLU A 130 -4.11 8.78 8.66
N VAL A 131 -3.12 9.16 7.83
CA VAL A 131 -2.34 8.22 7.04
C VAL A 131 -1.60 7.23 7.94
N LEU A 132 -0.91 7.71 8.99
CA LEU A 132 -0.23 6.86 9.97
C LEU A 132 -1.21 5.89 10.65
N LEU A 133 -2.33 6.41 11.14
CA LEU A 133 -3.36 5.60 11.81
C LEU A 133 -3.98 4.56 10.88
N SER A 134 -4.08 4.86 9.58
CA SER A 134 -4.64 3.94 8.58
C SER A 134 -3.82 2.67 8.41
N ALA A 135 -2.51 2.72 8.68
CA ALA A 135 -1.59 1.59 8.56
C ALA A 135 -1.22 0.94 9.90
N THR A 136 -1.71 1.45 11.02
CA THR A 136 -1.29 1.02 12.36
C THR A 136 -2.49 0.64 13.25
N SER A 137 -2.95 1.54 14.08
CA SER A 137 -3.96 1.23 15.11
C SER A 137 -5.37 0.97 14.56
N ARG A 138 -5.73 1.55 13.43
CA ARG A 138 -7.07 1.33 12.83
C ARG A 138 -7.27 -0.09 12.33
N PRO A 139 -6.39 -0.65 11.44
CA PRO A 139 -6.51 -2.04 11.02
C PRO A 139 -6.42 -3.00 12.21
N ALA A 140 -5.51 -2.79 13.16
CA ALA A 140 -5.40 -3.60 14.36
C ALA A 140 -6.72 -3.63 15.15
N SER A 141 -7.32 -2.47 15.38
CA SER A 141 -8.62 -2.36 16.06
C SER A 141 -9.75 -3.06 15.30
N ARG A 142 -9.78 -2.94 13.97
CA ARG A 142 -10.81 -3.58 13.13
C ARG A 142 -10.71 -5.10 13.12
N LEU A 143 -9.48 -5.63 13.22
CA LEU A 143 -9.22 -7.06 13.31
C LEU A 143 -9.32 -7.60 14.75
N GLY A 144 -9.72 -6.77 15.73
CA GLY A 144 -9.80 -7.16 17.12
C GLY A 144 -8.45 -7.30 17.84
N GLN A 145 -7.35 -6.91 17.17
CA GLN A 145 -5.97 -7.03 17.66
C GLN A 145 -5.55 -5.77 18.43
N ARG A 146 -6.17 -5.53 19.60
CA ARG A 146 -5.99 -4.28 20.36
C ARG A 146 -4.57 -4.06 20.89
N SER A 147 -3.76 -5.12 21.00
CA SER A 147 -2.36 -5.04 21.42
C SER A 147 -1.40 -4.66 20.31
N LEU A 148 -1.88 -4.47 19.06
CA LEU A 148 -1.07 -4.12 17.90
C LEU A 148 -1.29 -2.67 17.45
N GLY A 149 -0.33 -2.15 16.68
CA GLY A 149 -0.42 -0.86 15.99
C GLY A 149 -0.34 0.36 16.92
N ARG A 150 0.20 0.20 18.14
CA ARG A 150 0.34 1.25 19.14
C ARG A 150 1.68 1.13 19.87
N ILE A 151 2.22 2.27 20.30
CA ILE A 151 3.39 2.33 21.18
C ILE A 151 2.87 2.72 22.58
N GLU A 152 2.46 1.72 23.33
CA GLU A 152 1.98 1.90 24.68
C GLU A 152 2.31 0.66 25.55
N ARG A 153 2.31 0.84 26.88
CA ARG A 153 2.65 -0.23 27.81
C ARG A 153 1.69 -1.41 27.66
N GLY A 154 2.21 -2.61 27.48
CA GLY A 154 1.42 -3.83 27.30
C GLY A 154 1.10 -4.17 25.84
N SER A 155 1.44 -3.29 24.89
CA SER A 155 1.34 -3.62 23.47
C SER A 155 2.48 -4.50 22.99
N VAL A 156 2.24 -5.24 21.91
CA VAL A 156 3.28 -5.99 21.22
C VAL A 156 4.27 -5.01 20.59
N ALA A 157 5.56 -5.27 20.81
CA ALA A 157 6.62 -4.38 20.34
C ALA A 157 7.00 -4.67 18.87
N ASP A 158 6.00 -4.59 17.96
CA ASP A 158 6.19 -4.59 16.52
C ASP A 158 6.31 -3.14 16.06
N MET A 159 7.52 -2.73 15.67
CA MET A 159 7.82 -1.31 15.43
C MET A 159 8.68 -1.14 14.18
N VAL A 160 8.48 -0.02 13.51
CA VAL A 160 9.35 0.47 12.44
C VAL A 160 9.96 1.79 12.89
N VAL A 161 11.28 1.91 12.81
CA VAL A 161 12.02 3.15 13.03
C VAL A 161 12.26 3.81 11.69
N LEU A 162 11.79 5.04 11.55
CA LEU A 162 11.97 5.86 10.35
C LEU A 162 13.07 6.90 10.58
N GLY A 163 13.75 7.32 9.51
CA GLY A 163 14.78 8.34 9.56
C GLY A 163 14.25 9.77 9.59
N ALA A 164 12.94 9.95 9.38
CA ALA A 164 12.26 11.24 9.44
C ALA A 164 10.87 11.09 10.07
N ASP A 165 10.26 12.21 10.45
CA ASP A 165 8.93 12.24 11.06
C ASP A 165 7.83 12.07 9.98
N PRO A 166 7.04 10.97 10.02
CA PRO A 166 5.96 10.73 9.07
C PRO A 166 4.78 11.71 9.23
N LEU A 167 4.73 12.48 10.31
CA LEU A 167 3.72 13.52 10.51
C LEU A 167 4.08 14.85 9.82
N THR A 168 5.33 14.99 9.37
CA THR A 168 5.80 16.14 8.59
C THR A 168 5.92 15.85 7.10
N SER A 169 6.24 14.60 6.75
CA SER A 169 6.34 14.17 5.35
C SER A 169 5.99 12.70 5.19
N VAL A 170 5.12 12.38 4.24
CA VAL A 170 4.79 11.01 3.88
C VAL A 170 5.99 10.25 3.29
N SER A 171 6.97 10.94 2.72
CA SER A 171 8.20 10.32 2.19
C SER A 171 9.05 9.67 3.29
N ALA A 172 8.82 10.00 4.57
CA ALA A 172 9.48 9.35 5.70
C ALA A 172 9.31 7.82 5.71
N TYR A 173 8.20 7.30 5.19
CA TYR A 173 7.98 5.85 5.09
C TYR A 173 8.94 5.13 4.16
N ARG A 174 9.69 5.85 3.32
CA ARG A 174 10.74 5.29 2.46
C ARG A 174 12.09 5.16 3.18
N ASP A 175 12.29 5.88 4.29
CA ASP A 175 13.54 5.90 5.05
C ASP A 175 13.43 5.01 6.30
N VAL A 176 13.36 3.69 6.10
CA VAL A 176 13.31 2.70 7.17
C VAL A 176 14.72 2.47 7.73
N ARG A 177 14.93 2.78 9.02
CA ARG A 177 16.19 2.62 9.75
C ARG A 177 16.24 1.37 10.62
N GLY A 178 15.10 0.79 10.92
CA GLY A 178 15.03 -0.45 11.69
C GLY A 178 13.63 -1.01 11.76
N VAL A 179 13.55 -2.33 11.88
CA VAL A 179 12.31 -3.07 12.07
C VAL A 179 12.46 -3.95 13.30
N TYR A 180 11.47 -3.94 14.16
CA TYR A 180 11.39 -4.76 15.35
C TYR A 180 10.13 -5.63 15.30
N LEU A 181 10.29 -6.90 15.61
CA LEU A 181 9.21 -7.87 15.70
C LEU A 181 9.24 -8.52 17.10
N GLY A 182 8.19 -8.33 17.86
CA GLY A 182 8.12 -8.78 19.24
C GLY A 182 9.26 -8.24 20.11
N GLY A 183 9.72 -7.01 19.87
CA GLY A 183 10.83 -6.36 20.57
C GLY A 183 12.22 -6.75 20.09
N ARG A 184 12.35 -7.67 19.14
CA ARG A 184 13.63 -8.09 18.56
C ARG A 184 13.90 -7.32 17.26
N LYS A 185 15.05 -6.66 17.21
CA LYS A 185 15.50 -6.00 15.97
C LYS A 185 15.78 -7.04 14.89
N LEU A 186 15.21 -6.85 13.71
CA LEU A 186 15.50 -7.69 12.56
C LEU A 186 16.81 -7.26 11.90
N ASP A 187 17.59 -8.24 11.49
CA ASP A 187 18.76 -8.06 10.64
C ASP A 187 18.27 -7.98 9.18
N LEU A 188 18.05 -6.76 8.70
CA LEU A 188 17.51 -6.52 7.37
C LEU A 188 18.48 -6.97 6.26
N GLU A 189 19.80 -6.80 6.48
CA GLU A 189 20.80 -7.24 5.49
C GLU A 189 20.72 -8.74 5.30
N ARG A 190 20.70 -9.49 6.39
CA ARG A 190 20.58 -10.95 6.35
C ARG A 190 19.28 -11.42 5.69
N LEU A 191 18.15 -10.69 5.90
CA LEU A 191 16.88 -11.03 5.25
C LEU A 191 16.97 -10.86 3.74
N PHE A 192 17.66 -9.83 3.26
CA PHE A 192 17.84 -9.58 1.84
C PHE A 192 18.88 -10.49 1.19
N ASP A 193 19.89 -10.93 1.92
CA ASP A 193 20.95 -11.81 1.40
C ASP A 193 20.54 -13.29 1.39
N THR A 194 19.42 -13.63 2.02
CA THR A 194 18.89 -14.99 1.96
C THR A 194 18.17 -15.17 0.61
N PRO A 195 18.69 -16.04 -0.30
CA PRO A 195 18.00 -16.31 -1.55
C PRO A 195 16.58 -16.78 -1.25
N ALA A 196 15.60 -16.25 -1.96
CA ALA A 196 14.26 -16.79 -1.91
C ALA A 196 14.35 -18.26 -2.37
N GLY A 197 14.37 -19.19 -1.42
CA GLY A 197 14.30 -20.60 -1.73
C GLY A 197 12.97 -20.90 -2.42
N PRO A 198 12.88 -21.99 -3.20
CA PRO A 198 11.62 -22.34 -3.85
C PRO A 198 10.53 -22.41 -2.79
N TRP A 199 9.45 -21.65 -3.05
CA TRP A 199 8.28 -21.66 -2.15
C TRP A 199 7.81 -23.10 -1.94
N LYS A 200 7.80 -23.57 -0.71
CA LYS A 200 7.24 -24.85 -0.34
C LYS A 200 5.92 -24.59 0.37
N PRO A 201 4.77 -25.07 -0.18
CA PRO A 201 3.51 -24.94 0.54
C PRO A 201 3.65 -25.61 1.91
N SER A 202 3.29 -24.87 2.97
CA SER A 202 3.10 -25.47 4.29
C SER A 202 1.96 -26.49 4.19
N ARG A 203 2.23 -27.72 4.61
CA ARG A 203 1.20 -28.76 4.74
C ARG A 203 0.22 -28.41 5.84
#